data_8309948659a58bfd98d83a70f7c1ab5a
#
_entry.id   8309948659a58bfd98d83a70f7c1ab5a
#
_cell.length_a   1.000
_cell.length_b   1.000
_cell.length_c   1.000
_cell.angle_alpha   90.00
_cell.angle_beta   90.00
_cell.angle_gamma   90.00
#
_symmetry.space_group_name_H-M   'P 1'
#
loop_
_entity.id
_entity.type
_entity.pdbx_description
1 polymer ?
#
loop_
_entity_poly.entity_id
_entity_poly.type
_entity_poly.pdbx_seq_one_letter_code
_entity_poly.pdbx_strand_id
1 'polypeptide(L)'
;GDGDSRRLLTRMVRRFLGGGEADQSLRAQLEEAIDEHEEEGEADRGNGDLSPLERQMLRNLLHFSEHDADDVAIPRGQIIAIPRSASWDEVVKAFAEHGHSRLPVYGETLDEVIGMMLIKDVFTFLAEGKTPKDWTQLMRQPLFVPQARNALDVLNDMRASRTHLAVVVDEYSGTDGIITIEDLVEEITGEIEDEHDDAPTELLVQLEDGMWEDDARAELDDVGEVIDTRLAEIEEDVDTLGGLAFVLA
;
A
#
# COMPACT_ATOMS: atom_id res chain seq x y z
N GLY A 1 -2.75 39.39 -34.14
CA GLY A 1 -2.51 38.59 -32.94
C GLY A 1 -3.50 37.43 -32.74
N ASP A 2 -4.55 37.24 -33.58
CA ASP A 2 -5.63 36.28 -33.30
C ASP A 2 -5.48 34.94 -34.05
N GLY A 3 -4.49 34.83 -34.93
CA GLY A 3 -4.28 33.66 -35.75
C GLY A 3 -3.45 32.53 -35.11
N ASP A 4 -2.56 32.88 -34.21
CA ASP A 4 -1.62 31.92 -33.59
C ASP A 4 -2.23 31.12 -32.44
N SER A 5 -3.09 31.77 -31.64
CA SER A 5 -3.79 31.08 -30.53
C SER A 5 -4.77 30.01 -31.02
N ARG A 6 -5.42 30.22 -32.16
CA ARG A 6 -6.32 29.21 -32.78
C ARG A 6 -5.54 28.03 -33.37
N ARG A 7 -4.33 28.25 -33.87
CA ARG A 7 -3.48 27.17 -34.40
C ARG A 7 -2.88 26.32 -33.29
N LEU A 8 -2.56 26.90 -32.13
CA LEU A 8 -2.11 26.17 -30.95
C LEU A 8 -3.24 25.33 -30.36
N LEU A 9 -4.44 25.89 -30.22
CA LEU A 9 -5.63 25.15 -29.77
C LEU A 9 -5.98 23.97 -30.70
N THR A 10 -5.92 24.17 -32.02
CA THR A 10 -6.22 23.12 -33.01
C THR A 10 -5.14 22.02 -33.01
N ARG A 11 -3.87 22.36 -32.73
CA ARG A 11 -2.81 21.37 -32.51
C ARG A 11 -2.99 20.56 -31.23
N MET A 12 -3.37 21.20 -30.12
CA MET A 12 -3.70 20.53 -28.87
C MET A 12 -4.88 19.57 -29.03
N VAL A 13 -5.99 20.04 -29.62
CA VAL A 13 -7.19 19.21 -29.81
C VAL A 13 -6.92 18.01 -30.76
N ARG A 14 -6.05 18.16 -31.78
CA ARG A 14 -5.70 17.07 -32.70
C ARG A 14 -4.77 16.03 -32.07
N ARG A 15 -3.99 16.41 -31.04
CA ARG A 15 -3.17 15.53 -30.21
C ARG A 15 -4.00 14.75 -29.20
N PHE A 16 -5.14 15.31 -28.78
CA PHE A 16 -6.09 14.68 -27.84
C PHE A 16 -6.99 13.60 -28.47
N LEU A 17 -7.14 13.57 -29.82
CA LEU A 17 -8.02 12.63 -30.53
C LEU A 17 -7.30 11.44 -31.15
N GLY A 18 -5.97 11.31 -30.99
CA GLY A 18 -5.18 10.17 -31.44
C GLY A 18 -4.94 9.21 -30.27
N GLY A 19 -5.83 8.23 -30.09
CA GLY A 19 -5.77 7.29 -28.97
C GLY A 19 -4.44 6.51 -28.90
N GLY A 20 -3.96 6.29 -27.70
CA GLY A 20 -2.81 5.46 -27.35
C GLY A 20 -1.49 6.23 -27.15
N GLU A 21 -1.00 6.96 -28.15
CA GLU A 21 0.22 7.77 -28.02
C GLU A 21 -0.01 9.10 -27.28
N ALA A 22 -1.26 9.59 -27.23
CA ALA A 22 -1.60 10.79 -26.52
C ALA A 22 -1.67 10.58 -24.98
N ASP A 23 -2.06 9.38 -24.53
CA ASP A 23 -2.12 9.06 -23.10
C ASP A 23 -0.73 8.91 -22.50
N GLN A 24 0.20 8.24 -23.20
CA GLN A 24 1.61 8.18 -22.77
C GLN A 24 2.25 9.56 -22.73
N SER A 25 1.94 10.45 -23.69
CA SER A 25 2.48 11.81 -23.70
C SER A 25 1.91 12.69 -22.58
N LEU A 26 0.66 12.50 -22.17
CA LEU A 26 0.05 13.24 -21.08
C LEU A 26 0.62 12.80 -19.71
N ARG A 27 0.79 11.49 -19.52
CA ARG A 27 1.40 10.92 -18.34
C ARG A 27 2.83 11.44 -18.14
N ALA A 28 3.67 11.31 -19.17
CA ALA A 28 5.04 11.81 -19.13
C ALA A 28 5.12 13.33 -18.85
N GLN A 29 4.16 14.11 -19.38
CA GLN A 29 4.07 15.53 -19.09
C GLN A 29 3.64 15.84 -17.65
N LEU A 30 2.82 14.97 -17.04
CA LEU A 30 2.43 15.10 -15.64
C LEU A 30 3.58 14.72 -14.71
N GLU A 31 4.29 13.64 -15.01
CA GLU A 31 5.47 13.21 -14.27
C GLU A 31 6.56 14.30 -14.32
N GLU A 32 6.90 14.79 -15.52
CA GLU A 32 7.87 15.88 -15.71
C GLU A 32 7.46 17.15 -14.95
N ALA A 33 6.15 17.53 -14.97
CA ALA A 33 5.68 18.69 -14.25
C ALA A 33 5.72 18.52 -12.71
N ILE A 34 5.53 17.30 -12.20
CA ILE A 34 5.64 17.00 -10.77
C ILE A 34 7.11 17.07 -10.34
N ASP A 35 8.03 16.52 -11.15
CA ASP A 35 9.45 16.49 -10.85
C ASP A 35 10.12 17.88 -10.95
N GLU A 36 9.80 18.68 -11.99
CA GLU A 36 10.31 20.05 -12.12
C GLU A 36 9.98 20.93 -10.91
N HIS A 37 8.79 20.74 -10.31
CA HIS A 37 8.39 21.53 -9.14
C HIS A 37 9.03 21.05 -7.81
N GLU A 38 9.65 19.88 -7.78
CA GLU A 38 10.48 19.44 -6.64
C GLU A 38 11.85 20.14 -6.65
N GLU A 39 12.45 20.31 -7.84
CA GLU A 39 13.78 20.95 -7.97
C GLU A 39 13.74 22.46 -7.71
N GLU A 40 12.61 23.14 -7.99
CA GLU A 40 12.49 24.59 -7.81
C GLU A 40 12.39 25.05 -6.34
N GLY A 41 12.28 24.15 -5.38
CA GLY A 41 12.42 24.40 -3.94
C GLY A 41 11.37 25.35 -3.36
N GLU A 42 11.09 25.25 -2.08
CA GLU A 42 10.10 25.94 -1.22
C GLU A 42 9.98 27.48 -1.34
N ALA A 43 10.66 28.13 -2.27
CA ALA A 43 10.83 29.58 -2.29
C ALA A 43 9.66 30.38 -2.88
N ASP A 44 8.76 29.77 -3.66
CA ASP A 44 7.64 30.50 -4.27
C ASP A 44 6.30 29.77 -4.04
N ARG A 45 5.80 29.77 -2.81
CA ARG A 45 4.45 29.30 -2.47
C ARG A 45 3.41 30.28 -3.01
N GLY A 46 3.25 30.28 -4.35
CA GLY A 46 2.15 30.95 -5.02
C GLY A 46 0.83 30.33 -4.60
N ASN A 47 -0.19 31.17 -4.35
CA ASN A 47 -1.53 30.76 -3.93
C ASN A 47 -2.24 29.95 -5.06
N GLY A 48 -2.01 28.65 -5.12
CA GLY A 48 -2.61 27.74 -6.12
C GLY A 48 -1.74 26.54 -6.51
N ASP A 49 -0.57 26.40 -5.94
CA ASP A 49 0.33 25.29 -6.22
C ASP A 49 0.03 24.06 -5.34
N LEU A 50 0.36 22.87 -5.85
CA LEU A 50 0.14 21.61 -5.14
C LEU A 50 1.05 21.50 -3.91
N SER A 51 0.50 21.06 -2.79
CA SER A 51 1.29 20.72 -1.61
C SER A 51 2.19 19.50 -1.88
N PRO A 52 3.27 19.30 -1.10
CA PRO A 52 4.11 18.10 -1.22
C PRO A 52 3.30 16.79 -1.15
N LEU A 53 2.33 16.71 -0.24
CA LEU A 53 1.44 15.56 -0.11
C LEU A 53 0.58 15.33 -1.37
N GLU A 54 0.01 16.39 -1.95
CA GLU A 54 -0.78 16.28 -3.18
C GLU A 54 0.08 15.81 -4.36
N ARG A 55 1.32 16.27 -4.48
CA ARG A 55 2.28 15.80 -5.49
C ARG A 55 2.61 14.32 -5.30
N GLN A 56 2.89 13.91 -4.05
CA GLN A 56 3.16 12.51 -3.72
C GLN A 56 1.97 11.60 -4.08
N MET A 57 0.76 11.98 -3.71
CA MET A 57 -0.44 11.23 -4.06
C MET A 57 -0.65 11.10 -5.58
N LEU A 58 -0.37 12.17 -6.33
CA LEU A 58 -0.46 12.14 -7.79
C LEU A 58 0.58 11.18 -8.40
N ARG A 59 1.82 11.20 -7.91
CA ARG A 59 2.88 10.28 -8.33
C ARG A 59 2.50 8.84 -8.02
N ASN A 60 2.06 8.57 -6.78
CA ASN A 60 1.60 7.25 -6.37
C ASN A 60 0.44 6.76 -7.24
N LEU A 61 -0.54 7.62 -7.56
CA LEU A 61 -1.65 7.26 -8.44
C LEU A 61 -1.20 6.89 -9.87
N LEU A 62 -0.21 7.60 -10.40
CA LEU A 62 0.38 7.27 -11.70
C LEU A 62 1.05 5.89 -11.64
N HIS A 63 1.85 5.60 -10.64
CA HIS A 63 2.48 4.29 -10.44
C HIS A 63 1.44 3.19 -10.23
N PHE A 64 0.48 3.41 -9.34
CA PHE A 64 -0.60 2.46 -9.05
C PHE A 64 -1.38 2.03 -10.31
N SER A 65 -1.51 2.92 -11.28
CA SER A 65 -2.18 2.59 -12.54
C SER A 65 -1.42 1.56 -13.40
N GLU A 66 -0.16 1.27 -13.10
CA GLU A 66 0.67 0.26 -13.77
C GLU A 66 0.69 -1.08 -13.04
N HIS A 67 0.32 -1.07 -11.75
CA HIS A 67 0.29 -2.28 -10.93
C HIS A 67 -0.84 -3.21 -11.35
N ASP A 68 -0.60 -4.50 -11.19
CA ASP A 68 -1.63 -5.52 -11.27
C ASP A 68 -1.98 -6.07 -9.86
N ALA A 69 -2.89 -7.03 -9.81
CA ALA A 69 -3.36 -7.58 -8.54
C ALA A 69 -2.26 -8.32 -7.77
N ASP A 70 -1.27 -8.88 -8.47
CA ASP A 70 -0.14 -9.59 -7.86
C ASP A 70 0.82 -8.61 -7.16
N ASP A 71 1.04 -7.44 -7.76
CA ASP A 71 1.93 -6.40 -7.21
C ASP A 71 1.47 -5.87 -5.85
N VAL A 72 0.14 -5.83 -5.62
CA VAL A 72 -0.47 -5.22 -4.42
C VAL A 72 -1.05 -6.24 -3.45
N ALA A 73 -0.98 -7.53 -3.77
CA ALA A 73 -1.56 -8.58 -2.95
C ALA A 73 -0.71 -8.90 -1.71
N ILE A 74 -1.36 -9.08 -0.57
CA ILE A 74 -0.77 -9.78 0.57
C ILE A 74 -0.52 -11.21 0.14
N PRO A 75 0.75 -11.69 0.10
CA PRO A 75 1.08 -12.98 -0.45
C PRO A 75 0.52 -14.13 0.39
N ARG A 76 0.24 -15.27 -0.25
CA ARG A 76 -0.35 -16.47 0.33
C ARG A 76 0.23 -16.85 1.70
N GLY A 77 1.55 -16.78 1.84
CA GLY A 77 2.23 -17.18 3.08
C GLY A 77 1.93 -16.31 4.30
N GLN A 78 1.33 -15.13 4.07
CA GLN A 78 0.97 -14.17 5.11
C GLN A 78 -0.55 -14.12 5.36
N ILE A 79 -1.35 -14.86 4.58
CA ILE A 79 -2.80 -14.86 4.73
C ILE A 79 -3.20 -15.50 6.06
N ILE A 80 -3.85 -14.73 6.91
CA ILE A 80 -4.53 -15.20 8.10
C ILE A 80 -5.96 -15.61 7.72
N ALA A 81 -6.29 -16.87 7.85
CA ALA A 81 -7.57 -17.43 7.42
C ALA A 81 -8.14 -18.44 8.42
N ILE A 82 -9.43 -18.69 8.36
CA ILE A 82 -10.16 -19.60 9.24
C ILE A 82 -10.53 -20.87 8.47
N PRO A 83 -10.18 -22.07 8.97
CA PRO A 83 -10.67 -23.32 8.36
C PRO A 83 -12.19 -23.48 8.60
N ARG A 84 -12.91 -23.96 7.60
CA ARG A 84 -14.36 -24.24 7.72
C ARG A 84 -14.70 -25.15 8.90
N SER A 85 -13.78 -26.03 9.28
CA SER A 85 -13.93 -26.97 10.40
C SER A 85 -13.77 -26.33 11.77
N ALA A 86 -13.37 -25.04 11.85
CA ALA A 86 -13.16 -24.33 13.11
C ALA A 86 -14.45 -24.30 13.95
N SER A 87 -14.29 -24.45 15.25
CA SER A 87 -15.36 -24.16 16.22
C SER A 87 -15.62 -22.66 16.30
N TRP A 88 -16.78 -22.27 16.86
CA TRP A 88 -17.11 -20.87 17.07
C TRP A 88 -16.07 -20.15 17.94
N ASP A 89 -15.56 -20.80 18.98
CA ASP A 89 -14.56 -20.23 19.87
C ASP A 89 -13.24 -19.97 19.15
N GLU A 90 -12.84 -20.85 18.23
CA GLU A 90 -11.65 -20.63 17.37
C GLU A 90 -11.85 -19.48 16.40
N VAL A 91 -13.06 -19.30 15.84
CA VAL A 91 -13.38 -18.12 15.01
C VAL A 91 -13.23 -16.84 15.81
N VAL A 92 -13.81 -16.78 17.01
CA VAL A 92 -13.71 -15.62 17.91
C VAL A 92 -12.26 -15.33 18.26
N LYS A 93 -11.50 -16.37 18.59
CA LYS A 93 -10.11 -16.28 18.96
C LYS A 93 -9.26 -15.73 17.81
N ALA A 94 -9.47 -16.20 16.58
CA ALA A 94 -8.76 -15.72 15.40
C ALA A 94 -8.93 -14.21 15.21
N PHE A 95 -10.14 -13.68 15.37
CA PHE A 95 -10.37 -12.23 15.31
C PHE A 95 -9.71 -11.46 16.47
N ALA A 96 -9.72 -12.04 17.67
CA ALA A 96 -9.12 -11.40 18.85
C ALA A 96 -7.59 -11.37 18.79
N GLU A 97 -6.96 -12.38 18.22
CA GLU A 97 -5.50 -12.49 18.12
C GLU A 97 -4.92 -11.61 17.01
N HIS A 98 -5.62 -11.48 15.89
CA HIS A 98 -5.08 -10.82 14.70
C HIS A 98 -5.63 -9.41 14.46
N GLY A 99 -6.73 -9.01 15.09
CA GLY A 99 -7.30 -7.67 15.00
C GLY A 99 -7.92 -7.30 13.64
N HIS A 100 -7.97 -8.21 12.67
CA HIS A 100 -8.49 -7.92 11.34
C HIS A 100 -10.01 -7.76 11.32
N SER A 101 -10.51 -6.90 10.44
CA SER A 101 -11.95 -6.70 10.24
C SER A 101 -12.61 -7.84 9.47
N ARG A 102 -11.84 -8.56 8.63
CA ARG A 102 -12.29 -9.64 7.75
C ARG A 102 -11.23 -10.74 7.69
N LEU A 103 -11.68 -11.98 7.74
CA LEU A 103 -10.82 -13.14 7.59
C LEU A 103 -11.39 -14.06 6.49
N PRO A 104 -10.57 -14.47 5.51
CA PRO A 104 -10.95 -15.53 4.57
C PRO A 104 -11.31 -16.83 5.30
N VAL A 105 -12.23 -17.56 4.73
CA VAL A 105 -12.57 -18.92 5.19
C VAL A 105 -12.26 -19.91 4.10
N TYR A 106 -11.52 -20.96 4.42
CA TYR A 106 -11.11 -21.97 3.46
C TYR A 106 -11.67 -23.36 3.80
N GLY A 107 -11.77 -24.21 2.78
CA GLY A 107 -12.24 -25.60 2.88
C GLY A 107 -11.17 -26.52 3.47
N GLU A 108 -10.60 -27.39 2.63
CA GLU A 108 -9.54 -28.33 3.04
C GLU A 108 -8.16 -27.68 3.02
N THR A 109 -7.91 -26.82 2.04
CA THR A 109 -6.65 -26.08 1.87
C THR A 109 -6.94 -24.61 1.59
N LEU A 110 -5.94 -23.77 1.73
CA LEU A 110 -6.05 -22.32 1.43
C LEU A 110 -6.34 -22.03 -0.06
N ASP A 111 -6.11 -23.00 -0.96
CA ASP A 111 -6.51 -22.88 -2.37
C ASP A 111 -8.03 -22.89 -2.54
N GLU A 112 -8.76 -23.43 -1.59
CA GLU A 112 -10.22 -23.48 -1.59
C GLU A 112 -10.79 -22.41 -0.65
N VAL A 113 -10.64 -21.11 -0.97
CA VAL A 113 -11.34 -20.05 -0.25
C VAL A 113 -12.82 -20.09 -0.59
N ILE A 114 -13.65 -20.42 0.40
CA ILE A 114 -15.09 -20.63 0.24
C ILE A 114 -15.94 -19.45 0.71
N GLY A 115 -15.34 -18.47 1.39
CA GLY A 115 -16.04 -17.31 1.91
C GLY A 115 -15.12 -16.41 2.73
N MET A 116 -15.72 -15.44 3.40
CA MET A 116 -15.06 -14.60 4.39
C MET A 116 -15.98 -14.35 5.58
N MET A 117 -15.40 -14.22 6.77
CA MET A 117 -16.08 -13.78 7.99
C MET A 117 -15.78 -12.33 8.29
N LEU A 118 -16.76 -11.64 8.85
CA LEU A 118 -16.62 -10.25 9.28
C LEU A 118 -16.67 -10.16 10.81
N ILE A 119 -15.75 -9.44 11.42
CA ILE A 119 -15.72 -9.21 12.87
C ILE A 119 -17.04 -8.65 13.41
N LYS A 120 -17.72 -7.77 12.67
CA LYS A 120 -19.00 -7.19 13.08
C LYS A 120 -20.11 -8.21 13.24
N ASP A 121 -20.10 -9.25 12.38
CA ASP A 121 -21.11 -10.32 12.46
C ASP A 121 -20.79 -11.22 13.66
N VAL A 122 -19.51 -11.50 13.94
CA VAL A 122 -19.05 -12.21 15.15
C VAL A 122 -19.41 -11.42 16.41
N PHE A 123 -19.11 -10.14 16.44
CA PHE A 123 -19.37 -9.25 17.59
C PHE A 123 -20.87 -9.19 17.96
N THR A 124 -21.76 -9.24 16.96
CA THR A 124 -23.21 -9.27 17.20
C THR A 124 -23.62 -10.46 18.07
N PHE A 125 -23.10 -11.64 17.76
CA PHE A 125 -23.38 -12.86 18.56
C PHE A 125 -22.77 -12.78 19.96
N LEU A 126 -21.53 -12.27 20.06
CA LEU A 126 -20.87 -12.09 21.37
C LEU A 126 -21.62 -11.12 22.27
N ALA A 127 -22.06 -9.99 21.74
CA ALA A 127 -22.79 -8.97 22.48
C ALA A 127 -24.14 -9.47 23.01
N GLU A 128 -24.78 -10.41 22.29
CA GLU A 128 -26.01 -11.06 22.70
C GLU A 128 -25.79 -12.29 23.63
N GLY A 129 -24.53 -12.66 23.89
CA GLY A 129 -24.19 -13.88 24.65
C GLY A 129 -24.66 -15.17 23.98
N LYS A 130 -24.74 -15.18 22.65
CA LYS A 130 -25.23 -16.29 21.84
C LYS A 130 -24.12 -16.94 21.02
N THR A 131 -24.29 -18.21 20.72
CA THR A 131 -23.47 -18.96 19.76
C THR A 131 -24.35 -19.33 18.57
N PRO A 132 -23.91 -19.08 17.32
CA PRO A 132 -24.67 -19.50 16.15
C PRO A 132 -24.69 -21.03 16.07
N LYS A 133 -25.82 -21.59 15.61
CA LYS A 133 -25.92 -23.04 15.39
C LYS A 133 -24.94 -23.54 14.31
N ASP A 134 -24.74 -22.71 13.32
CA ASP A 134 -23.82 -22.94 12.20
C ASP A 134 -23.29 -21.57 11.77
N TRP A 135 -22.07 -21.26 12.18
CA TRP A 135 -21.44 -19.98 11.89
C TRP A 135 -21.10 -19.81 10.39
N THR A 136 -21.00 -20.92 9.64
CA THR A 136 -20.71 -20.86 8.21
C THR A 136 -21.81 -20.15 7.41
N GLN A 137 -23.04 -20.06 7.96
CA GLN A 137 -24.13 -19.30 7.36
C GLN A 137 -23.95 -17.77 7.45
N LEU A 138 -23.00 -17.30 8.25
CA LEU A 138 -22.64 -15.89 8.35
C LEU A 138 -21.60 -15.47 7.31
N MET A 139 -20.99 -16.44 6.62
CA MET A 139 -19.99 -16.17 5.60
C MET A 139 -20.56 -15.34 4.47
N ARG A 140 -19.72 -14.45 3.94
CA ARG A 140 -19.98 -13.70 2.72
C ARG A 140 -19.01 -14.13 1.63
N GLN A 141 -19.37 -13.86 0.38
CA GLN A 141 -18.49 -14.17 -0.74
C GLN A 141 -17.45 -13.05 -0.91
N PRO A 142 -16.14 -13.37 -1.00
CA PRO A 142 -15.13 -12.42 -1.45
C PRO A 142 -15.24 -12.23 -2.97
N LEU A 143 -14.55 -11.21 -3.48
CA LEU A 143 -14.30 -11.08 -4.91
C LEU A 143 -13.14 -12.00 -5.30
N PHE A 144 -13.18 -12.65 -6.46
CA PHE A 144 -12.05 -13.39 -7.01
C PHE A 144 -11.52 -12.65 -8.23
N VAL A 145 -10.21 -12.43 -8.27
CA VAL A 145 -9.54 -11.71 -9.36
C VAL A 145 -8.29 -12.46 -9.81
N PRO A 146 -7.98 -12.50 -11.12
CA PRO A 146 -6.73 -13.07 -11.59
C PRO A 146 -5.54 -12.16 -11.24
N GLN A 147 -4.33 -12.72 -11.10
CA GLN A 147 -3.09 -12.01 -10.81
C GLN A 147 -2.84 -10.80 -11.73
N ALA A 148 -3.00 -10.99 -13.05
CA ALA A 148 -2.78 -9.96 -14.06
C ALA A 148 -3.94 -8.94 -14.19
N ARG A 149 -4.89 -8.88 -13.23
CA ARG A 149 -5.94 -7.87 -13.21
C ARG A 149 -5.36 -6.55 -12.77
N ASN A 150 -5.49 -5.48 -13.57
CA ASN A 150 -5.01 -4.16 -13.17
C ASN A 150 -5.57 -3.73 -11.80
N ALA A 151 -4.73 -3.22 -10.89
CA ALA A 151 -5.09 -2.88 -9.52
C ALA A 151 -6.19 -1.82 -9.43
N LEU A 152 -6.21 -0.83 -10.35
CA LEU A 152 -7.25 0.18 -10.42
C LEU A 152 -8.61 -0.44 -10.82
N ASP A 153 -8.59 -1.44 -11.70
CA ASP A 153 -9.80 -2.20 -12.06
C ASP A 153 -10.28 -3.06 -10.89
N VAL A 154 -9.36 -3.67 -10.11
CA VAL A 154 -9.71 -4.39 -8.88
C VAL A 154 -10.42 -3.47 -7.89
N LEU A 155 -9.89 -2.26 -7.67
CA LEU A 155 -10.53 -1.26 -6.81
C LEU A 155 -11.94 -0.90 -7.30
N ASN A 156 -12.13 -0.73 -8.61
CA ASN A 156 -13.43 -0.46 -9.20
C ASN A 156 -14.41 -1.63 -9.02
N ASP A 157 -13.96 -2.86 -9.24
CA ASP A 157 -14.76 -4.07 -9.09
C ASP A 157 -15.17 -4.27 -7.61
N MET A 158 -14.26 -4.03 -6.66
CA MET A 158 -14.54 -4.08 -5.22
C MET A 158 -15.58 -3.03 -4.79
N ARG A 159 -15.46 -1.80 -5.31
CA ARG A 159 -16.44 -0.74 -5.05
C ARG A 159 -17.81 -1.06 -5.64
N ALA A 160 -17.87 -1.56 -6.86
CA ALA A 160 -19.10 -1.92 -7.55
C ALA A 160 -19.84 -3.09 -6.85
N SER A 161 -19.09 -4.11 -6.39
CA SER A 161 -19.62 -5.25 -5.65
C SER A 161 -19.86 -4.97 -4.16
N ARG A 162 -19.38 -3.83 -3.65
CA ARG A 162 -19.35 -3.49 -2.22
C ARG A 162 -18.64 -4.56 -1.37
N THR A 163 -17.61 -5.14 -1.94
CA THR A 163 -16.78 -6.15 -1.30
C THR A 163 -15.44 -5.54 -0.96
N HIS A 164 -14.97 -5.70 0.28
CA HIS A 164 -13.73 -5.11 0.79
C HIS A 164 -12.59 -6.12 0.93
N LEU A 165 -12.75 -7.31 0.38
CA LEU A 165 -11.71 -8.34 0.32
C LEU A 165 -11.81 -9.06 -1.02
N ALA A 166 -10.72 -9.08 -1.77
CA ALA A 166 -10.55 -9.86 -2.97
C ALA A 166 -9.55 -11.00 -2.71
N VAL A 167 -9.76 -12.12 -3.36
CA VAL A 167 -8.82 -13.26 -3.39
C VAL A 167 -8.17 -13.27 -4.76
N VAL A 168 -6.86 -13.17 -4.81
CA VAL A 168 -6.07 -13.28 -6.04
C VAL A 168 -5.86 -14.76 -6.34
N VAL A 169 -6.16 -15.14 -7.58
CA VAL A 169 -6.06 -16.54 -8.01
C VAL A 169 -5.10 -16.68 -9.19
N ASP A 170 -4.34 -17.78 -9.16
CA ASP A 170 -3.47 -18.19 -10.24
C ASP A 170 -4.21 -18.86 -11.41
N GLU A 171 -3.51 -19.30 -12.45
CA GLU A 171 -4.07 -19.96 -13.64
C GLU A 171 -4.68 -21.34 -13.34
N TYR A 172 -4.35 -21.91 -12.18
CA TYR A 172 -4.86 -23.22 -11.72
C TYR A 172 -6.01 -23.06 -10.72
N SER A 173 -6.47 -21.82 -10.49
CA SER A 173 -7.47 -21.46 -9.49
C SER A 173 -7.00 -21.67 -8.04
N GLY A 174 -5.70 -21.73 -7.81
CA GLY A 174 -5.09 -21.68 -6.48
C GLY A 174 -5.10 -20.25 -5.93
N THR A 175 -5.17 -20.12 -4.62
CA THR A 175 -5.06 -18.81 -3.95
C THR A 175 -3.60 -18.39 -3.91
N ASP A 176 -3.29 -17.25 -4.51
CA ASP A 176 -1.97 -16.65 -4.54
C ASP A 176 -1.81 -15.55 -3.48
N GLY A 177 -2.83 -14.74 -3.29
CA GLY A 177 -2.86 -13.67 -2.33
C GLY A 177 -4.26 -13.20 -1.98
N ILE A 178 -4.34 -12.16 -1.17
CA ILE A 178 -5.57 -11.40 -0.91
C ILE A 178 -5.29 -9.91 -1.02
N ILE A 179 -6.32 -9.15 -1.35
CA ILE A 179 -6.26 -7.68 -1.43
C ILE A 179 -7.43 -7.12 -0.63
N THR A 180 -7.19 -6.09 0.18
CA THR A 180 -8.25 -5.30 0.80
C THR A 180 -8.38 -3.93 0.11
N ILE A 181 -9.49 -3.23 0.33
CA ILE A 181 -9.62 -1.85 -0.18
C ILE A 181 -8.61 -0.94 0.51
N GLU A 182 -8.34 -1.22 1.76
CA GLU A 182 -7.40 -0.52 2.59
C GLU A 182 -6.01 -0.54 1.94
N ASP A 183 -5.49 -1.71 1.52
CA ASP A 183 -4.20 -1.85 0.82
C ASP A 183 -4.15 -1.06 -0.49
N LEU A 184 -5.21 -1.15 -1.33
CA LEU A 184 -5.28 -0.41 -2.59
C LEU A 184 -5.32 1.11 -2.41
N VAL A 185 -5.91 1.59 -1.32
CA VAL A 185 -5.96 3.03 -1.00
C VAL A 185 -4.61 3.48 -0.47
N GLU A 186 -3.95 2.67 0.34
CA GLU A 186 -2.61 2.93 0.88
C GLU A 186 -1.57 3.11 -0.23
N GLU A 187 -1.61 2.30 -1.29
CA GLU A 187 -0.77 2.49 -2.48
C GLU A 187 -0.92 3.87 -3.13
N ILE A 188 -2.08 4.50 -3.01
CA ILE A 188 -2.34 5.84 -3.58
C ILE A 188 -1.98 6.94 -2.58
N THR A 189 -2.39 6.77 -1.32
CA THR A 189 -2.21 7.81 -0.30
C THR A 189 -0.81 7.81 0.31
N GLY A 190 -0.08 6.70 0.21
CA GLY A 190 1.10 6.41 1.03
C GLY A 190 0.68 6.03 2.46
N GLU A 191 1.64 5.67 3.28
CA GLU A 191 1.41 5.51 4.72
C GLU A 191 0.83 6.82 5.27
N ILE A 192 -0.40 6.73 5.77
CA ILE A 192 -1.00 7.86 6.49
C ILE A 192 -0.38 7.79 7.88
N GLU A 193 0.58 8.68 8.16
CA GLU A 193 1.10 8.85 9.52
C GLU A 193 -0.11 9.03 10.45
N ASP A 194 -0.29 8.12 11.40
CA ASP A 194 -1.36 8.22 12.40
C ASP A 194 -1.05 9.46 13.26
N GLU A 195 -2.07 10.27 13.60
CA GLU A 195 -1.90 11.43 14.50
C GLU A 195 -1.30 11.03 15.88
N HIS A 196 -1.15 9.73 16.10
CA HIS A 196 -0.56 9.11 17.29
C HIS A 196 0.78 8.43 16.99
N ASP A 197 1.25 8.44 15.74
CA ASP A 197 2.63 8.08 15.49
C ASP A 197 3.51 9.12 16.16
N ASP A 198 4.22 8.69 17.18
CA ASP A 198 5.23 9.51 17.83
C ASP A 198 6.11 10.11 16.72
N ALA A 199 6.32 11.43 16.80
CA ALA A 199 7.22 12.14 15.89
C ALA A 199 8.45 11.26 15.63
N PRO A 200 8.94 11.16 14.38
CA PRO A 200 10.01 10.24 14.04
C PRO A 200 11.05 10.30 15.14
N THR A 201 11.22 9.18 15.83
CA THR A 201 12.19 9.06 16.93
C THR A 201 13.47 9.56 16.32
N GLU A 202 14.07 10.62 16.88
CA GLU A 202 15.36 11.11 16.40
C GLU A 202 16.23 9.85 16.30
N LEU A 203 16.55 9.45 15.06
CA LEU A 203 17.26 8.20 14.79
C LEU A 203 18.61 8.18 15.53
N LEU A 204 19.10 9.36 15.92
CA LEU A 204 20.37 9.61 16.59
C LEU A 204 20.13 10.37 17.89
N VAL A 205 20.26 9.71 19.03
CA VAL A 205 20.17 10.33 20.36
C VAL A 205 21.54 10.30 21.04
N GLN A 206 22.08 11.47 21.35
CA GLN A 206 23.32 11.56 22.11
C GLN A 206 23.04 11.27 23.58
N LEU A 207 23.66 10.21 24.09
CA LEU A 207 23.63 9.82 25.49
C LEU A 207 24.72 10.55 26.31
N GLU A 208 24.55 10.51 27.64
CA GLU A 208 25.62 10.95 28.56
C GLU A 208 26.89 10.11 28.32
N ASP A 209 28.06 10.71 28.48
CA ASP A 209 29.41 10.11 28.27
C ASP A 209 29.86 9.98 26.79
N GLY A 210 29.21 10.66 25.84
CA GLY A 210 29.64 10.69 24.43
C GLY A 210 29.28 9.42 23.65
N MET A 211 28.36 8.63 24.17
CA MET A 211 27.74 7.54 23.45
C MET A 211 26.51 8.04 22.67
N TRP A 212 26.16 7.31 21.61
CA TRP A 212 24.98 7.56 20.80
C TRP A 212 24.09 6.32 20.83
N GLU A 213 22.81 6.52 20.93
CA GLU A 213 21.79 5.49 20.70
C GLU A 213 21.18 5.74 19.35
N ASP A 214 21.10 4.70 18.52
CA ASP A 214 20.70 4.80 17.16
C ASP A 214 19.83 3.62 16.73
N ASP A 215 18.93 3.84 15.76
CA ASP A 215 18.18 2.76 15.10
C ASP A 215 19.14 2.07 14.12
N ALA A 216 19.14 0.74 14.13
CA ALA A 216 19.95 -0.06 13.21
C ALA A 216 19.63 0.16 11.72
N ARG A 217 18.50 0.81 11.43
CA ARG A 217 18.06 1.19 10.08
C ARG A 217 18.56 2.56 9.64
N ALA A 218 19.21 3.34 10.51
CA ALA A 218 19.74 4.63 10.14
C ALA A 218 20.77 4.50 9.02
N GLU A 219 20.67 5.39 8.02
CA GLU A 219 21.59 5.40 6.88
C GLU A 219 22.97 5.89 7.31
N LEU A 220 24.02 5.28 6.78
CA LEU A 220 25.41 5.62 7.15
C LEU A 220 25.77 7.06 6.76
N ASP A 221 25.17 7.61 5.73
CA ASP A 221 25.35 8.99 5.31
C ASP A 221 24.83 9.97 6.38
N ASP A 222 23.59 9.74 6.89
CA ASP A 222 23.00 10.58 7.94
C ASP A 222 23.78 10.48 9.27
N VAL A 223 24.17 9.25 9.64
CA VAL A 223 25.00 9.00 10.82
C VAL A 223 26.38 9.66 10.68
N GLY A 224 26.93 9.62 9.47
CA GLY A 224 28.22 10.23 9.14
C GLY A 224 28.22 11.75 9.28
N GLU A 225 27.14 12.43 8.90
CA GLU A 225 27.02 13.88 9.05
C GLU A 225 27.01 14.35 10.51
N VAL A 226 26.45 13.52 11.40
CA VAL A 226 26.22 13.91 12.80
C VAL A 226 27.34 13.40 13.74
N ILE A 227 27.83 12.16 13.56
CA ILE A 227 28.76 11.53 14.48
C ILE A 227 30.21 11.58 13.97
N ASP A 228 30.46 11.03 12.78
CA ASP A 228 31.81 10.96 12.19
C ASP A 228 31.73 10.70 10.69
N THR A 229 32.19 11.65 9.89
CA THR A 229 32.17 11.61 8.42
C THR A 229 32.82 10.35 7.81
N ARG A 230 33.69 9.66 8.57
CA ARG A 230 34.28 8.39 8.12
C ARG A 230 33.26 7.26 7.99
N LEU A 231 32.09 7.37 8.62
CA LEU A 231 31.01 6.38 8.51
C LEU A 231 30.33 6.45 7.14
N ALA A 232 30.23 7.65 6.54
CA ALA A 232 29.74 7.85 5.19
C ALA A 232 30.76 7.46 4.09
N GLU A 233 32.05 7.31 4.44
CA GLU A 233 33.12 6.98 3.49
C GLU A 233 33.46 5.47 3.46
N ILE A 234 32.63 4.62 4.05
CA ILE A 234 32.86 3.17 4.13
C ILE A 234 32.63 2.56 2.75
N GLU A 235 33.68 1.90 2.18
CA GLU A 235 33.65 1.24 0.87
C GLU A 235 32.92 -0.13 0.87
N GLU A 236 32.28 -0.53 1.96
CA GLU A 236 31.51 -1.78 2.08
C GLU A 236 30.13 -1.59 1.39
N ASP A 237 29.57 -2.65 0.81
CA ASP A 237 28.27 -2.65 0.13
C ASP A 237 27.12 -2.71 1.16
N VAL A 238 27.09 -1.72 2.07
CA VAL A 238 26.12 -1.58 3.14
C VAL A 238 25.71 -0.11 3.33
N ASP A 239 24.41 0.14 3.39
CA ASP A 239 23.84 1.49 3.46
C ASP A 239 23.38 1.87 4.87
N THR A 240 23.29 0.91 5.81
CA THR A 240 22.75 1.14 7.16
C THR A 240 23.70 0.77 8.27
N LEU A 241 23.53 1.40 9.44
CA LEU A 241 24.32 1.11 10.64
C LEU A 241 24.21 -0.37 11.08
N GLY A 242 23.04 -0.96 10.98
CA GLY A 242 22.81 -2.38 11.26
C GLY A 242 23.55 -3.29 10.28
N GLY A 243 23.55 -2.92 8.99
CA GLY A 243 24.32 -3.60 7.94
C GLY A 243 25.82 -3.56 8.25
N LEU A 244 26.34 -2.40 8.60
CA LEU A 244 27.75 -2.24 9.00
C LEU A 244 28.10 -3.06 10.23
N ALA A 245 27.26 -3.02 11.27
CA ALA A 245 27.48 -3.80 12.48
C ALA A 245 27.51 -5.31 12.20
N PHE A 246 26.70 -5.78 11.24
CA PHE A 246 26.68 -7.19 10.84
C PHE A 246 27.95 -7.61 10.09
N VAL A 247 28.52 -6.71 9.26
CA VAL A 247 29.76 -6.99 8.50
C VAL A 247 30.99 -6.99 9.41
N LEU A 248 30.99 -6.17 10.48
CA LEU A 248 32.10 -6.05 11.41
C LEU A 248 32.10 -7.08 12.55
N ALA A 249 31.01 -7.83 12.75
CA ALA A 249 30.85 -8.83 13.81
C ALA A 249 31.34 -10.22 13.41
#